data_0ae41089dce85efba7c2aed90b53c120
#
_entry.id   0ae41089dce85efba7c2aed90b53c120
#
_cell.length_a   1.000
_cell.length_b   1.000
_cell.length_c   1.000
_cell.angle_alpha   90.00
_cell.angle_beta   90.00
_cell.angle_gamma   90.00
#
_symmetry.space_group_name_H-M   'P 1'
#
loop_
_entity.id
_entity.type
_entity.pdbx_description
1 polymer ?
#
loop_
_entity_poly.entity_id
_entity_poly.type
_entity_poly.pdbx_seq_one_letter_code
_entity_poly.pdbx_strand_id
1 'polypeptide(L)'
;MPVIDEALSQACVGMEQIDAVAVTYGPGLVGALLVGLSAAKALAWATDKPLIGVNHLEGHVFANFLADSELKPPFMALVVSGGHTALLKVTGYNSFELLGQTRDDAAGEAFDKIARVMGLPYPGGPEIERLALGGNDHAIDFPVARLDKPYEFSFSGLKSAVIN
;
A
#
# COMPACT_ATOMS: atom_id res chain seq x y z
N MET A 1 21.91 7.82 -11.61
CA MET A 1 20.94 6.74 -11.25
C MET A 1 19.71 6.92 -12.13
N PRO A 2 19.35 5.97 -13.02
CA PRO A 2 18.43 6.24 -14.13
C PRO A 2 17.09 6.88 -13.74
N VAL A 3 16.45 6.39 -12.68
CA VAL A 3 15.14 6.90 -12.24
C VAL A 3 15.22 8.36 -11.73
N ILE A 4 16.27 8.70 -11.01
CA ILE A 4 16.47 10.06 -10.49
C ILE A 4 16.83 11.01 -11.64
N ASP A 5 17.71 10.58 -12.53
CA ASP A 5 18.13 11.37 -13.70
C ASP A 5 16.92 11.66 -14.60
N GLU A 6 16.08 10.65 -14.81
CA GLU A 6 14.84 10.79 -15.58
C GLU A 6 13.85 11.74 -14.89
N ALA A 7 13.64 11.61 -13.58
CA ALA A 7 12.75 12.49 -12.82
C ALA A 7 13.19 13.96 -12.88
N LEU A 8 14.48 14.24 -12.71
CA LEU A 8 15.05 15.59 -12.84
C LEU A 8 14.88 16.14 -14.26
N SER A 9 15.13 15.28 -15.26
CA SER A 9 14.96 15.66 -16.69
C SER A 9 13.50 15.97 -17.02
N GLN A 10 12.54 15.16 -16.56
CA GLN A 10 11.11 15.40 -16.78
C GLN A 10 10.61 16.67 -16.09
N ALA A 11 11.12 16.94 -14.89
CA ALA A 11 10.81 18.15 -14.14
C ALA A 11 11.52 19.39 -14.68
N CYS A 12 12.49 19.23 -15.59
CA CYS A 12 13.34 20.31 -16.10
C CYS A 12 14.08 21.07 -14.97
N VAL A 13 14.55 20.35 -13.94
CA VAL A 13 15.28 20.92 -12.80
C VAL A 13 16.61 20.21 -12.58
N GLY A 14 17.59 20.93 -12.03
CA GLY A 14 18.84 20.37 -11.55
C GLY A 14 18.80 20.02 -10.06
N MET A 15 19.79 19.25 -9.59
CA MET A 15 19.91 18.91 -8.16
C MET A 15 20.04 20.12 -7.25
N GLU A 16 20.57 21.23 -7.72
CA GLU A 16 20.70 22.49 -6.98
C GLU A 16 19.34 23.11 -6.60
N GLN A 17 18.29 22.81 -7.37
CA GLN A 17 16.91 23.29 -7.17
C GLN A 17 16.09 22.38 -6.26
N ILE A 18 16.66 21.26 -5.81
CA ILE A 18 15.99 20.32 -4.89
C ILE A 18 16.29 20.74 -3.46
N ASP A 19 15.28 20.87 -2.62
CA ASP A 19 15.42 21.30 -1.23
C ASP A 19 15.68 20.15 -0.26
N ALA A 20 15.18 18.95 -0.55
CA ALA A 20 15.32 17.78 0.30
C ALA A 20 15.22 16.47 -0.51
N VAL A 21 15.74 15.39 0.06
CA VAL A 21 15.60 14.02 -0.47
C VAL A 21 14.64 13.25 0.42
N ALA A 22 13.50 12.82 -0.11
CA ALA A 22 12.56 11.96 0.59
C ALA A 22 12.69 10.51 0.12
N VAL A 23 12.60 9.56 1.04
CA VAL A 23 12.73 8.13 0.72
C VAL A 23 11.88 7.25 1.64
N THR A 24 11.25 6.25 1.07
CA THR A 24 10.54 5.23 1.84
C THR A 24 11.53 4.36 2.63
N TYR A 25 11.36 4.31 3.97
CA TYR A 25 12.16 3.45 4.84
C TYR A 25 11.47 2.15 5.26
N GLY A 26 10.17 2.04 5.05
CA GLY A 26 9.37 0.87 5.42
C GLY A 26 7.86 1.18 5.47
N PRO A 27 7.03 0.13 5.60
CA PRO A 27 7.33 -1.26 5.32
C PRO A 27 7.55 -1.54 3.83
N GLY A 28 8.16 -2.71 3.51
CA GLY A 28 8.39 -3.16 2.13
C GLY A 28 9.46 -4.25 2.05
N LEU A 29 9.77 -4.71 0.85
CA LEU A 29 10.80 -5.72 0.62
C LEU A 29 12.17 -5.18 1.02
N VAL A 30 12.85 -5.88 1.93
CA VAL A 30 14.13 -5.46 2.53
C VAL A 30 15.17 -5.09 1.46
N GLY A 31 15.34 -5.89 0.42
CA GLY A 31 16.31 -5.62 -0.65
C GLY A 31 16.01 -4.31 -1.38
N ALA A 32 14.74 -4.05 -1.74
CA ALA A 32 14.34 -2.82 -2.40
C ALA A 32 14.51 -1.60 -1.50
N LEU A 33 14.11 -1.71 -0.22
CA LEU A 33 14.29 -0.65 0.76
C LEU A 33 15.76 -0.31 0.98
N LEU A 34 16.64 -1.32 1.11
CA LEU A 34 18.08 -1.10 1.29
C LEU A 34 18.71 -0.35 0.11
N VAL A 35 18.35 -0.73 -1.12
CA VAL A 35 18.86 -0.04 -2.33
C VAL A 35 18.40 1.41 -2.34
N GLY A 36 17.09 1.66 -2.18
CA GLY A 36 16.52 3.01 -2.19
C GLY A 36 17.07 3.89 -1.07
N LEU A 37 17.08 3.37 0.15
CA LEU A 37 17.54 4.11 1.32
C LEU A 37 19.05 4.43 1.25
N SER A 38 19.87 3.47 0.81
CA SER A 38 21.31 3.71 0.65
C SER A 38 21.60 4.76 -0.42
N ALA A 39 20.89 4.68 -1.55
CA ALA A 39 21.03 5.68 -2.61
C ALA A 39 20.60 7.08 -2.15
N ALA A 40 19.46 7.17 -1.45
CA ALA A 40 18.96 8.45 -0.93
C ALA A 40 19.88 9.05 0.12
N LYS A 41 20.44 8.24 1.04
CA LYS A 41 21.44 8.68 2.01
C LYS A 41 22.71 9.22 1.34
N ALA A 42 23.22 8.47 0.35
CA ALA A 42 24.41 8.90 -0.39
C ALA A 42 24.17 10.22 -1.13
N LEU A 43 23.00 10.35 -1.77
CA LEU A 43 22.61 11.56 -2.50
C LEU A 43 22.47 12.76 -1.56
N ALA A 44 21.73 12.59 -0.47
CA ALA A 44 21.52 13.64 0.53
C ALA A 44 22.85 14.12 1.14
N TRP A 45 23.74 13.17 1.46
CA TRP A 45 25.08 13.48 1.95
C TRP A 45 25.92 14.23 0.92
N ALA A 46 25.98 13.74 -0.32
CA ALA A 46 26.80 14.31 -1.38
C ALA A 46 26.35 15.73 -1.81
N THR A 47 25.07 16.05 -1.60
CA THR A 47 24.49 17.34 -2.00
C THR A 47 24.20 18.27 -0.82
N ASP A 48 24.56 17.85 0.40
CA ASP A 48 24.30 18.58 1.66
C ASP A 48 22.82 18.96 1.83
N LYS A 49 21.93 18.00 1.53
CA LYS A 49 20.47 18.21 1.60
C LYS A 49 19.83 17.38 2.72
N PRO A 50 18.75 17.89 3.34
CA PRO A 50 17.97 17.12 4.30
C PRO A 50 17.47 15.80 3.74
N LEU A 51 17.54 14.73 4.55
CA LEU A 51 16.95 13.41 4.24
C LEU A 51 15.66 13.23 5.04
N ILE A 52 14.56 12.95 4.35
CA ILE A 52 13.23 12.74 4.96
C ILE A 52 12.86 11.28 4.80
N GLY A 53 12.67 10.57 5.92
CA GLY A 53 12.14 9.21 5.92
C GLY A 53 10.63 9.21 5.80
N VAL A 54 10.09 8.41 4.88
CA VAL A 54 8.64 8.28 4.63
C VAL A 54 8.20 6.86 4.93
N ASN A 55 7.12 6.71 5.69
CA ASN A 55 6.44 5.43 5.87
C ASN A 55 5.55 5.14 4.66
N HIS A 56 5.66 3.93 4.09
CA HIS A 56 4.92 3.54 2.89
C HIS A 56 3.39 3.61 3.08
N LEU A 57 2.87 3.17 4.22
CA LEU A 57 1.42 3.20 4.50
C LEU A 57 0.91 4.63 4.69
N GLU A 58 1.71 5.47 5.36
CA GLU A 58 1.41 6.90 5.46
C GLU A 58 1.39 7.55 4.08
N GLY A 59 2.31 7.17 3.18
CA GLY A 59 2.30 7.62 1.78
C GLY A 59 0.99 7.32 1.06
N HIS A 60 0.40 6.14 1.27
CA HIS A 60 -0.92 5.80 0.71
C HIS A 60 -2.03 6.69 1.29
N VAL A 61 -1.98 7.00 2.58
CA VAL A 61 -2.96 7.90 3.20
C VAL A 61 -2.79 9.33 2.68
N PHE A 62 -1.55 9.81 2.58
CA PHE A 62 -1.25 11.16 2.07
C PHE A 62 -1.63 11.38 0.61
N ALA A 63 -1.66 10.34 -0.22
CA ALA A 63 -2.11 10.43 -1.60
C ALA A 63 -3.55 10.99 -1.72
N ASN A 64 -4.39 10.77 -0.71
CA ASN A 64 -5.75 11.30 -0.70
C ASN A 64 -5.78 12.83 -0.55
N PHE A 65 -4.84 13.44 0.16
CA PHE A 65 -4.74 14.90 0.24
C PHE A 65 -4.31 15.55 -1.09
N LEU A 66 -3.62 14.78 -1.96
CA LEU A 66 -3.32 15.24 -3.32
C LEU A 66 -4.53 15.14 -4.24
N ALA A 67 -5.39 14.14 -4.02
CA ALA A 67 -6.61 13.94 -4.81
C ALA A 67 -7.73 14.89 -4.39
N ASP A 68 -7.82 15.21 -3.11
CA ASP A 68 -8.84 16.09 -2.53
C ASP A 68 -8.19 17.08 -1.55
N SER A 69 -8.01 18.31 -2.00
CA SER A 69 -7.42 19.40 -1.21
C SER A 69 -8.28 19.86 -0.02
N GLU A 70 -9.58 19.54 -0.04
CA GLU A 70 -10.51 19.89 1.03
C GLU A 70 -10.55 18.83 2.15
N LEU A 71 -9.95 17.66 1.93
CA LEU A 71 -9.86 16.59 2.92
C LEU A 71 -9.05 17.07 4.14
N LYS A 72 -9.66 17.02 5.30
CA LYS A 72 -9.02 17.43 6.57
C LYS A 72 -9.21 16.37 7.65
N PRO A 73 -8.20 16.14 8.49
CA PRO A 73 -8.39 15.32 9.68
C PRO A 73 -9.43 15.92 10.64
N PRO A 74 -10.15 15.08 11.44
CA PRO A 74 -9.97 13.64 11.54
C PRO A 74 -10.80 12.87 10.51
N PHE A 75 -10.28 11.74 10.02
CA PHE A 75 -11.01 10.78 9.18
C PHE A 75 -10.49 9.35 9.35
N MET A 76 -11.24 8.38 8.81
CA MET A 76 -10.83 6.98 8.76
C MET A 76 -10.25 6.66 7.39
N ALA A 77 -9.10 5.97 7.36
CA ALA A 77 -8.48 5.48 6.14
C ALA A 77 -8.42 3.95 6.16
N LEU A 78 -8.96 3.32 5.11
CA LEU A 78 -8.79 1.90 4.86
C LEU A 78 -7.74 1.72 3.76
N VAL A 79 -6.58 1.18 4.14
CA VAL A 79 -5.52 0.81 3.20
C VAL A 79 -5.73 -0.63 2.79
N VAL A 80 -5.96 -0.87 1.49
CA VAL A 80 -6.16 -2.20 0.91
C VAL A 80 -5.23 -2.34 -0.29
N SER A 81 -4.31 -3.31 -0.23
CA SER A 81 -3.35 -3.57 -1.30
C SER A 81 -2.96 -5.05 -1.36
N GLY A 82 -2.04 -5.39 -2.24
CA GLY A 82 -1.46 -6.73 -2.32
C GLY A 82 -0.62 -7.13 -1.11
N GLY A 83 -0.08 -6.17 -0.36
CA GLY A 83 0.77 -6.43 0.80
C GLY A 83 0.17 -6.02 2.14
N HIS A 84 -0.84 -5.17 2.14
CA HIS A 84 -1.38 -4.59 3.37
C HIS A 84 -2.89 -4.48 3.34
N THR A 85 -3.51 -4.77 4.49
CA THR A 85 -4.91 -4.43 4.77
C THR A 85 -4.96 -3.90 6.20
N ALA A 86 -5.24 -2.61 6.33
CA ALA A 86 -5.20 -1.91 7.61
C ALA A 86 -6.25 -0.80 7.69
N LEU A 87 -6.84 -0.63 8.86
CA LEU A 87 -7.73 0.47 9.19
C LEU A 87 -6.99 1.45 10.09
N LEU A 88 -6.92 2.70 9.65
CA LEU A 88 -6.22 3.78 10.33
C LEU A 88 -7.20 4.89 10.69
N LYS A 89 -7.00 5.50 11.85
CA LYS A 89 -7.63 6.77 12.21
C LYS A 89 -6.60 7.87 12.04
N VAL A 90 -6.88 8.77 11.13
CA VAL A 90 -6.05 9.94 10.84
C VAL A 90 -6.54 11.07 11.73
N THR A 91 -5.74 11.47 12.71
CA THR A 91 -6.12 12.51 13.69
C THR A 91 -5.49 13.87 13.38
N GLY A 92 -4.46 13.87 12.52
CA GLY A 92 -3.75 15.05 12.07
C GLY A 92 -2.86 14.72 10.87
N TYR A 93 -2.26 15.70 10.25
CA TYR A 93 -1.41 15.49 9.05
C TYR A 93 -0.20 14.58 9.30
N ASN A 94 0.29 14.48 10.53
CA ASN A 94 1.39 13.60 10.91
C ASN A 94 1.00 12.69 12.09
N SER A 95 -0.28 12.41 12.26
CA SER A 95 -0.79 11.64 13.39
C SER A 95 -1.77 10.57 12.93
N PHE A 96 -1.36 9.32 13.07
CA PHE A 96 -2.10 8.13 12.66
C PHE A 96 -2.19 7.15 13.81
N GLU A 97 -3.37 6.59 14.00
CA GLU A 97 -3.63 5.52 14.95
C GLU A 97 -4.02 4.27 14.16
N LEU A 98 -3.25 3.18 14.30
CA LEU A 98 -3.61 1.88 13.72
C LEU A 98 -4.72 1.26 14.57
N LEU A 99 -5.92 1.16 14.04
CA LEU A 99 -7.06 0.55 14.73
C LEU A 99 -7.09 -0.96 14.57
N GLY A 100 -6.72 -1.45 13.39
CA GLY A 100 -6.64 -2.87 13.10
C GLY A 100 -5.99 -3.15 11.75
N GLN A 101 -5.57 -4.38 11.58
CA GLN A 101 -4.95 -4.86 10.35
C GLN A 101 -5.25 -6.34 10.14
N THR A 102 -4.90 -6.85 8.97
CA THR A 102 -5.04 -8.29 8.73
C THR A 102 -4.08 -9.09 9.59
N ARG A 103 -4.55 -10.25 10.08
CA ARG A 103 -3.75 -11.23 10.84
C ARG A 103 -2.97 -12.20 9.96
N ASP A 104 -3.36 -12.27 8.68
CA ASP A 104 -2.84 -13.24 7.73
C ASP A 104 -2.66 -12.57 6.34
N ASP A 105 -3.14 -13.17 5.28
CA ASP A 105 -3.04 -12.59 3.95
C ASP A 105 -3.67 -11.18 3.89
N ALA A 106 -3.07 -10.28 3.13
CA ALA A 106 -3.75 -9.05 2.74
C ALA A 106 -4.88 -9.37 1.76
N ALA A 107 -5.86 -8.49 1.63
CA ALA A 107 -6.99 -8.72 0.73
C ALA A 107 -6.54 -8.95 -0.72
N GLY A 108 -5.64 -8.12 -1.24
CA GLY A 108 -5.09 -8.29 -2.59
C GLY A 108 -4.26 -9.57 -2.73
N GLU A 109 -3.49 -9.95 -1.72
CA GLU A 109 -2.77 -11.23 -1.69
C GLU A 109 -3.72 -12.43 -1.73
N ALA A 110 -4.85 -12.36 -1.02
CA ALA A 110 -5.89 -13.40 -1.08
C ALA A 110 -6.46 -13.51 -2.50
N PHE A 111 -6.77 -12.39 -3.16
CA PHE A 111 -7.19 -12.38 -4.55
C PHE A 111 -6.15 -12.99 -5.49
N ASP A 112 -4.87 -12.64 -5.35
CA ASP A 112 -3.80 -13.18 -6.19
C ASP A 112 -3.63 -14.69 -6.01
N LYS A 113 -3.73 -15.17 -4.77
CA LYS A 113 -3.65 -16.61 -4.47
C LYS A 113 -4.83 -17.39 -5.03
N ILE A 114 -6.04 -16.84 -4.89
CA ILE A 114 -7.27 -17.45 -5.45
C ILE A 114 -7.19 -17.45 -6.98
N ALA A 115 -6.86 -16.34 -7.60
CA ALA A 115 -6.71 -16.22 -9.05
C ALA A 115 -5.73 -17.24 -9.61
N ARG A 116 -4.60 -17.43 -8.93
CA ARG A 116 -3.60 -18.45 -9.33
C ARG A 116 -4.20 -19.87 -9.35
N VAL A 117 -5.02 -20.23 -8.34
CA VAL A 117 -5.69 -21.54 -8.30
C VAL A 117 -6.70 -21.67 -9.44
N MET A 118 -7.38 -20.58 -9.79
CA MET A 118 -8.32 -20.52 -10.92
C MET A 118 -7.63 -20.48 -12.29
N GLY A 119 -6.29 -20.44 -12.35
CA GLY A 119 -5.53 -20.34 -13.61
C GLY A 119 -5.59 -18.95 -14.26
N LEU A 120 -5.91 -17.91 -13.49
CA LEU A 120 -5.99 -16.53 -13.97
C LEU A 120 -4.61 -15.85 -13.91
N PRO A 121 -4.36 -14.84 -14.78
CA PRO A 121 -3.11 -14.09 -14.77
C PRO A 121 -2.98 -13.19 -13.54
N TYR A 122 -1.75 -12.74 -13.31
CA TYR A 122 -1.42 -11.73 -12.29
C TYR A 122 -1.48 -10.31 -12.90
N PRO A 123 -2.00 -9.30 -12.18
CA PRO A 123 -2.56 -9.34 -10.82
C PRO A 123 -3.97 -9.97 -10.78
N GLY A 124 -4.23 -10.79 -9.75
CA GLY A 124 -5.45 -11.59 -9.67
C GLY A 124 -6.71 -10.81 -9.33
N GLY A 125 -6.60 -9.74 -8.56
CA GLY A 125 -7.75 -8.92 -8.16
C GLY A 125 -8.58 -8.42 -9.35
N PRO A 126 -8.00 -7.69 -10.32
CA PRO A 126 -8.72 -7.20 -11.51
C PRO A 126 -9.32 -8.33 -12.36
N GLU A 127 -8.66 -9.48 -12.44
CA GLU A 127 -9.17 -10.62 -13.21
C GLU A 127 -10.38 -11.26 -12.56
N ILE A 128 -10.36 -11.44 -11.24
CA ILE A 128 -11.52 -11.94 -10.49
C ILE A 128 -12.68 -10.94 -10.58
N GLU A 129 -12.43 -9.65 -10.40
CA GLU A 129 -13.44 -8.61 -10.54
C GLU A 129 -14.12 -8.67 -11.92
N ARG A 130 -13.33 -8.75 -13.00
CA ARG A 130 -13.84 -8.85 -14.36
C ARG A 130 -14.75 -10.07 -14.56
N LEU A 131 -14.38 -11.22 -14.01
CA LEU A 131 -15.19 -12.44 -14.08
C LEU A 131 -16.48 -12.34 -13.24
N ALA A 132 -16.41 -11.63 -12.11
CA ALA A 132 -17.53 -11.46 -11.20
C ALA A 132 -18.66 -10.58 -11.77
N LEU A 133 -18.38 -9.73 -12.77
CA LEU A 133 -19.39 -8.82 -13.37
C LEU A 133 -20.65 -9.54 -13.90
N GLY A 134 -20.56 -10.81 -14.25
CA GLY A 134 -21.71 -11.62 -14.70
C GLY A 134 -22.13 -12.68 -13.68
N GLY A 135 -21.55 -12.68 -12.49
CA GLY A 135 -21.78 -13.67 -11.45
C GLY A 135 -23.04 -13.44 -10.63
N ASN A 136 -23.41 -14.45 -9.86
CA ASN A 136 -24.44 -14.34 -8.84
C ASN A 136 -23.75 -14.30 -7.47
N ASP A 137 -23.78 -13.16 -6.81
CA ASP A 137 -23.14 -12.90 -5.52
C ASP A 137 -23.78 -13.66 -4.34
N HIS A 138 -24.96 -14.26 -4.57
CA HIS A 138 -25.67 -15.11 -3.61
C HIS A 138 -25.55 -16.61 -3.90
N ALA A 139 -24.72 -17.01 -4.88
CA ALA A 139 -24.60 -18.41 -5.27
C ALA A 139 -23.89 -19.28 -4.21
N ILE A 140 -22.99 -18.66 -3.43
CA ILE A 140 -22.19 -19.35 -2.41
C ILE A 140 -22.08 -18.44 -1.17
N ASP A 141 -22.42 -18.99 -0.01
CA ASP A 141 -22.23 -18.32 1.27
C ASP A 141 -20.80 -18.53 1.75
N PHE A 142 -19.95 -17.51 1.58
CA PHE A 142 -18.59 -17.55 2.08
C PHE A 142 -18.49 -17.16 3.55
N PRO A 143 -17.55 -17.75 4.30
CA PRO A 143 -17.34 -17.42 5.69
C PRO A 143 -16.82 -16.00 5.88
N VAL A 144 -17.39 -15.28 6.85
CA VAL A 144 -16.84 -14.01 7.34
C VAL A 144 -16.04 -14.28 8.61
N ALA A 145 -14.80 -13.82 8.63
CA ALA A 145 -13.93 -14.00 9.78
C ALA A 145 -14.52 -13.31 11.02
N ARG A 146 -14.60 -14.06 12.13
CA ARG A 146 -14.97 -13.52 13.45
C ARG A 146 -13.74 -13.53 14.32
N LEU A 147 -13.24 -12.35 14.67
CA LEU A 147 -12.01 -12.15 15.42
C LEU A 147 -12.33 -11.60 16.81
N ASP A 148 -11.43 -11.87 17.75
CA ASP A 148 -11.54 -11.45 19.15
C ASP A 148 -11.23 -9.96 19.37
N LYS A 149 -10.50 -9.33 18.44
CA LYS A 149 -10.23 -7.89 18.47
C LYS A 149 -11.07 -7.15 17.42
N PRO A 150 -11.61 -5.98 17.77
CA PRO A 150 -12.32 -5.15 16.80
C PRO A 150 -11.37 -4.66 15.70
N TYR A 151 -11.91 -4.42 14.51
CA TYR A 151 -11.20 -3.81 13.38
C TYR A 151 -10.06 -4.65 12.79
N GLU A 152 -9.85 -5.88 13.24
CA GLU A 152 -8.92 -6.80 12.59
C GLU A 152 -9.61 -7.53 11.44
N PHE A 153 -8.78 -8.00 10.47
CA PHE A 153 -9.22 -8.73 9.30
C PHE A 153 -8.53 -10.10 9.25
N SER A 154 -9.13 -11.04 8.53
CA SER A 154 -8.52 -12.32 8.15
C SER A 154 -9.13 -12.78 6.83
N PHE A 155 -8.29 -13.19 5.89
CA PHE A 155 -8.69 -13.65 4.56
C PHE A 155 -8.31 -15.11 4.29
N SER A 156 -7.55 -15.74 5.19
CA SER A 156 -7.13 -17.14 5.03
C SER A 156 -8.32 -18.12 5.01
N GLY A 157 -9.32 -17.89 5.86
CA GLY A 157 -10.54 -18.70 5.90
C GLY A 157 -11.35 -18.59 4.62
N LEU A 158 -11.52 -17.35 4.11
CA LEU A 158 -12.17 -17.10 2.83
C LEU A 158 -11.43 -17.80 1.67
N LYS A 159 -10.11 -17.62 1.61
CA LYS A 159 -9.27 -18.29 0.61
C LYS A 159 -9.45 -19.81 0.63
N SER A 160 -9.42 -20.42 1.81
CA SER A 160 -9.61 -21.87 1.95
C SER A 160 -11.00 -22.31 1.50
N ALA A 161 -12.04 -21.53 1.78
CA ALA A 161 -13.40 -21.83 1.36
C ALA A 161 -13.62 -21.74 -0.16
N VAL A 162 -12.86 -20.89 -0.85
CA VAL A 162 -12.90 -20.80 -2.32
C VAL A 162 -12.16 -21.96 -2.98
N ILE A 163 -11.09 -22.47 -2.34
CA ILE A 163 -10.22 -23.49 -2.92
C ILE A 163 -10.79 -24.90 -2.72
N ASN A 164 -11.56 -25.15 -1.66
CA ASN A 164 -12.15 -26.45 -1.32
C ASN A 164 -13.52 -26.65 -1.96
#